data_8f063b5474049a06284ae7bd0aedf6f6
#
_entry.id   8f063b5474049a06284ae7bd0aedf6f6
#
_cell.length_a   1.000
_cell.length_b   1.000
_cell.length_c   1.000
_cell.angle_alpha   90.00
_cell.angle_beta   90.00
_cell.angle_gamma   90.00
#
_symmetry.space_group_name_H-M   'P 1'
#
loop_
_entity.id
_entity.type
_entity.pdbx_description
1 polymer ?
#
loop_
_entity_poly.entity_id
_entity_poly.type
_entity_poly.pdbx_seq_one_letter_code
_entity_poly.pdbx_strand_id
1 'polypeptide(L)'
;MESKLMSLEPVKRNAILNAALKEFAVKGFDKASTNIIAKDAEISKPLLFHYVGTKQELFLCVYDYFFNLLDKEYYLKLDLSQQDIFDRLRQSYILQINLIKLHPWIFEFSKLSATTNSDEINEELKKRSSKKLSSCS
;
A
#
# COMPACT_ATOMS: atom_id res chain seq x y z
N MET A 1 5.53 -7.58 14.16
CA MET A 1 5.86 -6.42 15.00
C MET A 1 5.06 -5.22 14.53
N GLU A 2 4.19 -4.73 15.39
CA GLU A 2 3.38 -3.56 15.04
C GLU A 2 4.24 -2.32 15.15
N SER A 3 4.26 -1.50 14.08
CA SER A 3 4.93 -0.21 14.13
C SER A 3 4.11 0.77 14.95
N LYS A 4 4.78 1.76 15.54
CA LYS A 4 4.10 2.84 16.26
C LYS A 4 3.12 3.59 15.36
N LEU A 5 3.36 3.54 14.04
CA LEU A 5 2.48 4.14 13.05
C LEU A 5 1.05 3.59 13.14
N MET A 6 0.91 2.28 13.33
CA MET A 6 -0.40 1.65 13.36
C MET A 6 -1.20 2.00 14.63
N SER A 7 -0.56 2.54 15.65
CA SER A 7 -1.22 2.99 16.88
C SER A 7 -1.74 4.43 16.79
N LEU A 8 -1.40 5.16 15.73
CA LEU A 8 -1.89 6.53 15.52
C LEU A 8 -3.38 6.56 15.18
N GLU A 9 -3.98 7.73 15.39
CA GLU A 9 -5.33 7.98 14.92
C GLU A 9 -5.43 7.68 13.43
N PRO A 10 -6.54 7.07 12.96
CA PRO A 10 -6.69 6.72 11.55
C PRO A 10 -6.45 7.86 10.57
N VAL A 11 -6.88 9.09 10.92
CA VAL A 11 -6.69 10.25 10.04
C VAL A 11 -5.20 10.55 9.83
N LYS A 12 -4.43 10.61 10.93
CA LYS A 12 -3.00 10.90 10.88
C LYS A 12 -2.22 9.75 10.22
N ARG A 13 -2.55 8.52 10.59
CA ARG A 13 -1.94 7.33 10.02
C ARG A 13 -2.14 7.29 8.50
N ASN A 14 -3.37 7.50 8.05
CA ASN A 14 -3.70 7.45 6.63
C ASN A 14 -3.04 8.59 5.86
N ALA A 15 -2.88 9.77 6.46
CA ALA A 15 -2.16 10.87 5.83
C ALA A 15 -0.70 10.49 5.55
N ILE A 16 -0.04 9.86 6.50
CA ILE A 16 1.35 9.39 6.32
C ILE A 16 1.42 8.29 5.27
N LEU A 17 0.52 7.30 5.35
CA LEU A 17 0.50 6.17 4.41
C LEU A 17 0.20 6.61 2.99
N ASN A 18 -0.73 7.53 2.80
CA ASN A 18 -1.08 8.05 1.47
C ASN A 18 0.06 8.91 0.89
N ALA A 19 0.69 9.74 1.71
CA ALA A 19 1.85 10.53 1.28
C ALA A 19 3.01 9.63 0.86
N ALA A 20 3.27 8.58 1.64
CA ALA A 20 4.31 7.61 1.34
C ALA A 20 3.98 6.78 0.09
N LEU A 21 2.73 6.36 -0.06
CA LEU A 21 2.27 5.62 -1.24
C LEU A 21 2.53 6.42 -2.51
N LYS A 22 2.15 7.70 -2.50
CA LYS A 22 2.38 8.60 -3.64
C LYS A 22 3.86 8.74 -3.96
N GLU A 23 4.68 9.03 -2.95
CA GLU A 23 6.10 9.28 -3.15
C GLU A 23 6.82 8.02 -3.67
N PHE A 24 6.57 6.86 -3.08
CA PHE A 24 7.15 5.61 -3.55
C PHE A 24 6.65 5.24 -4.95
N ALA A 25 5.37 5.47 -5.25
CA ALA A 25 4.80 5.16 -6.55
C ALA A 25 5.43 6.00 -7.66
N VAL A 26 5.68 7.27 -7.39
CA VAL A 26 6.22 8.21 -8.39
C VAL A 26 7.73 8.02 -8.58
N LYS A 27 8.48 7.88 -7.49
CA LYS A 27 9.95 7.92 -7.53
C LYS A 27 10.63 6.57 -7.34
N GLY A 28 9.92 5.56 -6.88
CA GLY A 28 10.53 4.29 -6.50
C GLY A 28 11.11 4.36 -5.10
N PHE A 29 11.47 3.19 -4.56
CA PHE A 29 11.99 3.10 -3.20
C PHE A 29 13.28 3.91 -3.01
N ASP A 30 14.24 3.73 -3.94
CA ASP A 30 15.58 4.32 -3.80
C ASP A 30 15.55 5.84 -3.85
N LYS A 31 14.72 6.42 -4.72
CA LYS A 31 14.67 7.85 -4.98
C LYS A 31 13.63 8.59 -4.14
N ALA A 32 12.75 7.87 -3.46
CA ALA A 32 11.71 8.49 -2.64
C ALA A 32 12.31 9.29 -1.51
N SER A 33 11.75 10.47 -1.26
CA SER A 33 12.24 11.40 -0.23
C SER A 33 11.35 11.39 1.01
N THR A 34 11.92 11.00 2.14
CA THR A 34 11.21 11.04 3.43
C THR A 34 10.89 12.47 3.85
N ASN A 35 11.67 13.47 3.40
CA ASN A 35 11.35 14.87 3.62
C ASN A 35 10.04 15.26 2.96
N ILE A 36 9.84 14.84 1.71
CA ILE A 36 8.60 15.12 0.97
C ILE A 36 7.42 14.39 1.60
N ILE A 37 7.62 13.13 2.01
CA ILE A 37 6.57 12.37 2.69
C ILE A 37 6.12 13.09 3.95
N ALA A 38 7.06 13.52 4.78
CA ALA A 38 6.75 14.24 6.02
C ALA A 38 6.01 15.55 5.72
N LYS A 39 6.47 16.30 4.73
CA LYS A 39 5.85 17.56 4.31
C LYS A 39 4.41 17.35 3.84
N ASP A 40 4.19 16.36 2.98
CA ASP A 40 2.85 16.07 2.47
C ASP A 40 1.90 15.57 3.57
N ALA A 41 2.43 14.86 4.56
CA ALA A 41 1.66 14.40 5.71
C ALA A 41 1.51 15.49 6.79
N GLU A 42 2.10 16.66 6.58
CA GLU A 42 2.05 17.81 7.50
C GLU A 42 2.66 17.52 8.87
N ILE A 43 3.75 16.76 8.89
CA ILE A 43 4.51 16.47 10.11
C ILE A 43 6.00 16.75 9.89
N SER A 44 6.76 16.83 10.99
CA SER A 44 8.20 16.97 10.89
C SER A 44 8.87 15.65 10.52
N LYS A 45 10.05 15.72 9.90
CA LYS A 45 10.82 14.52 9.57
C LYS A 45 11.19 13.69 10.81
N PRO A 46 11.68 14.31 11.92
CA PRO A 46 11.92 13.53 13.14
C PRO A 46 10.69 12.81 13.66
N LEU A 47 9.51 13.43 13.57
CA LEU A 47 8.27 12.81 13.99
C LEU A 47 7.92 11.63 13.10
N LEU A 48 8.10 11.77 11.78
CA LEU A 48 7.88 10.67 10.85
C LEU A 48 8.74 9.46 11.24
N PHE A 49 10.04 9.66 11.46
CA PHE A 49 10.95 8.57 11.84
C PHE A 49 10.66 8.01 13.23
N HIS A 50 10.10 8.82 14.12
CA HIS A 50 9.65 8.33 15.43
C HIS A 50 8.56 7.26 15.26
N TYR A 51 7.63 7.47 14.31
CA TYR A 51 6.53 6.53 14.07
C TYR A 51 6.93 5.34 13.20
N VAL A 52 7.78 5.54 12.20
CA VAL A 52 8.05 4.47 11.22
C VAL A 52 9.41 3.80 11.38
N GLY A 53 10.36 4.43 12.07
CA GLY A 53 11.70 3.90 12.26
C GLY A 53 12.63 4.17 11.10
N THR A 54 12.49 3.46 9.99
CA THR A 54 13.32 3.62 8.81
C THR A 54 12.48 3.77 7.55
N LYS A 55 13.11 4.23 6.46
CA LYS A 55 12.47 4.31 5.15
C LYS A 55 12.00 2.93 4.68
N GLN A 56 12.80 1.89 4.93
CA GLN A 56 12.47 0.51 4.60
C GLN A 56 11.22 0.05 5.35
N GLU A 57 11.15 0.31 6.65
CA GLU A 57 9.99 -0.03 7.47
C GLU A 57 8.74 0.72 7.00
N LEU A 58 8.90 1.99 6.60
CA LEU A 58 7.80 2.77 6.03
C LEU A 58 7.30 2.13 4.73
N PHE A 59 8.21 1.70 3.85
CA PHE A 59 7.84 1.02 2.60
C PHE A 59 7.05 -0.25 2.89
N LEU A 60 7.48 -1.05 3.85
CA LEU A 60 6.78 -2.28 4.22
C LEU A 60 5.40 -2.00 4.82
N CYS A 61 5.27 -0.93 5.62
CA CYS A 61 3.96 -0.50 6.12
C CYS A 61 3.02 -0.08 4.99
N VAL A 62 3.54 0.62 3.98
CA VAL A 62 2.76 1.02 2.80
C VAL A 62 2.34 -0.22 2.00
N TYR A 63 3.23 -1.20 1.88
CA TYR A 63 2.94 -2.46 1.21
C TYR A 63 1.77 -3.19 1.90
N ASP A 64 1.81 -3.30 3.22
CA ASP A 64 0.71 -3.92 3.97
C ASP A 64 -0.59 -3.12 3.82
N TYR A 65 -0.51 -1.80 3.87
CA TYR A 65 -1.65 -0.91 3.63
C TYR A 65 -2.25 -1.13 2.24
N PHE A 66 -1.40 -1.24 1.22
CA PHE A 66 -1.80 -1.51 -0.16
C PHE A 66 -2.60 -2.82 -0.25
N PHE A 67 -2.10 -3.91 0.35
CA PHE A 67 -2.80 -5.19 0.34
C PHE A 67 -4.11 -5.13 1.10
N ASN A 68 -4.16 -4.41 2.21
CA ASN A 68 -5.40 -4.23 2.96
C ASN A 68 -6.44 -3.47 2.14
N LEU A 69 -6.01 -2.46 1.37
CA LEU A 69 -6.91 -1.73 0.48
C LEU A 69 -7.45 -2.63 -0.63
N LEU A 70 -6.59 -3.45 -1.24
CA LEU A 70 -7.01 -4.41 -2.26
C LEU A 70 -8.03 -5.39 -1.70
N ASP A 71 -7.77 -5.95 -0.53
CA ASP A 71 -8.69 -6.88 0.11
C ASP A 71 -10.03 -6.21 0.39
N LYS A 72 -10.00 -5.03 1.01
CA LYS A 72 -11.22 -4.33 1.46
C LYS A 72 -12.03 -3.77 0.29
N GLU A 73 -11.36 -3.13 -0.68
CA GLU A 73 -12.05 -2.37 -1.72
C GLU A 73 -12.27 -3.17 -3.00
N TYR A 74 -11.62 -4.32 -3.15
CA TYR A 74 -11.72 -5.12 -4.35
C TYR A 74 -12.14 -6.55 -4.06
N TYR A 75 -11.30 -7.34 -3.39
CA TYR A 75 -11.55 -8.77 -3.24
C TYR A 75 -12.79 -9.09 -2.42
N LEU A 76 -13.02 -8.36 -1.31
CA LEU A 76 -14.20 -8.60 -0.47
C LEU A 76 -15.50 -8.15 -1.14
N LYS A 77 -15.42 -7.22 -2.09
CA LYS A 77 -16.59 -6.72 -2.81
C LYS A 77 -16.90 -7.50 -4.08
N LEU A 78 -16.00 -8.39 -4.53
CA LEU A 78 -16.26 -9.23 -5.68
C LEU A 78 -17.32 -10.26 -5.35
N ASP A 79 -18.35 -10.32 -6.21
CA ASP A 79 -19.39 -11.34 -6.12
C ASP A 79 -19.00 -12.53 -6.98
N LEU A 80 -18.43 -13.55 -6.36
CA LEU A 80 -17.99 -14.76 -7.05
C LEU A 80 -19.13 -15.68 -7.44
N SER A 81 -20.35 -15.41 -6.95
CA SER A 81 -21.53 -16.18 -7.33
C SER A 81 -22.09 -15.79 -8.70
N GLN A 82 -21.67 -14.63 -9.23
CA GLN A 82 -22.11 -14.15 -10.55
C GLN A 82 -21.61 -15.07 -11.64
N GLN A 83 -22.53 -15.69 -12.41
CA GLN A 83 -22.17 -16.66 -13.42
C GLN A 83 -21.94 -16.05 -14.80
N ASP A 84 -22.53 -14.88 -15.07
CA ASP A 84 -22.33 -14.18 -16.34
C ASP A 84 -20.94 -13.56 -16.38
N ILE A 85 -20.15 -13.97 -17.38
CA ILE A 85 -18.78 -13.51 -17.52
C ILE A 85 -18.71 -12.01 -17.80
N PHE A 86 -19.67 -11.45 -18.53
CA PHE A 86 -19.72 -10.01 -18.80
C PHE A 86 -20.02 -9.22 -17.54
N ASP A 87 -20.92 -9.71 -16.70
CA ASP A 87 -21.23 -9.07 -15.41
C ASP A 87 -20.04 -9.14 -14.45
N ARG A 88 -19.29 -10.24 -14.46
CA ARG A 88 -18.06 -10.37 -13.69
C ARG A 88 -17.01 -9.34 -14.11
N LEU A 89 -16.82 -9.18 -15.44
CA LEU A 89 -15.88 -8.21 -15.98
C LEU A 89 -16.31 -6.79 -15.63
N ARG A 90 -17.60 -6.48 -15.78
CA ARG A 90 -18.14 -5.18 -15.41
C ARG A 90 -17.90 -4.87 -13.94
N GLN A 91 -18.20 -5.81 -13.05
CA GLN A 91 -18.00 -5.67 -11.62
C GLN A 91 -16.53 -5.40 -11.31
N SER A 92 -15.63 -6.19 -11.92
CA SER A 92 -14.20 -6.02 -11.73
C SER A 92 -13.73 -4.63 -12.15
N TYR A 93 -14.15 -4.15 -13.31
CA TYR A 93 -13.79 -2.83 -13.80
C TYR A 93 -14.31 -1.72 -12.89
N ILE A 94 -15.56 -1.83 -12.45
CA ILE A 94 -16.15 -0.82 -11.55
C ILE A 94 -15.40 -0.74 -10.26
N LEU A 95 -15.04 -1.89 -9.65
CA LEU A 95 -14.27 -1.93 -8.42
C LEU A 95 -12.87 -1.36 -8.60
N GLN A 96 -12.21 -1.64 -9.72
CA GLN A 96 -10.90 -1.09 -10.04
C GLN A 96 -10.95 0.43 -10.21
N ILE A 97 -11.95 0.93 -10.93
CA ILE A 97 -12.13 2.37 -11.14
C ILE A 97 -12.37 3.08 -9.81
N ASN A 98 -13.22 2.52 -8.96
CA ASN A 98 -13.49 3.09 -7.63
C ASN A 98 -12.22 3.11 -6.78
N LEU A 99 -11.44 2.05 -6.82
CA LEU A 99 -10.18 1.97 -6.08
C LEU A 99 -9.19 3.04 -6.55
N ILE A 100 -9.07 3.25 -7.88
CA ILE A 100 -8.21 4.29 -8.45
C ILE A 100 -8.66 5.68 -8.01
N LYS A 101 -9.97 5.94 -7.98
CA LYS A 101 -10.50 7.23 -7.56
C LYS A 101 -10.18 7.53 -6.09
N LEU A 102 -10.23 6.51 -5.24
CA LEU A 102 -9.92 6.65 -3.82
C LEU A 102 -8.41 6.76 -3.59
N HIS A 103 -7.63 6.02 -4.37
CA HIS A 103 -6.17 5.93 -4.21
C HIS A 103 -5.49 5.97 -5.58
N PRO A 104 -5.32 7.16 -6.18
CA PRO A 104 -4.80 7.28 -7.56
C PRO A 104 -3.44 6.63 -7.80
N TRP A 105 -2.64 6.49 -6.75
CA TRP A 105 -1.26 5.98 -6.88
C TRP A 105 -1.13 4.48 -6.69
N ILE A 106 -2.26 3.78 -6.47
CA ILE A 106 -2.22 2.37 -6.11
C ILE A 106 -1.66 1.47 -7.23
N PHE A 107 -1.96 1.79 -8.50
CA PHE A 107 -1.42 1.03 -9.63
C PHE A 107 0.07 1.23 -9.80
N GLU A 108 0.53 2.46 -9.64
CA GLU A 108 1.96 2.76 -9.75
C GLU A 108 2.74 2.04 -8.64
N PHE A 109 2.20 2.03 -7.44
CA PHE A 109 2.80 1.29 -6.33
C PHE A 109 2.79 -0.22 -6.59
N SER A 110 1.73 -0.75 -7.19
CA SER A 110 1.63 -2.16 -7.54
C SER A 110 2.76 -2.57 -8.50
N LYS A 111 3.04 -1.75 -9.52
CA LYS A 111 4.14 -1.98 -10.44
C LYS A 111 5.48 -1.94 -9.72
N LEU A 112 5.63 -0.98 -8.83
CA LEU A 112 6.86 -0.80 -8.07
C LEU A 112 7.16 -1.99 -7.17
N SER A 113 6.16 -2.51 -6.47
CA SER A 113 6.35 -3.64 -5.56
C SER A 113 6.81 -4.90 -6.29
N ALA A 114 6.55 -5.00 -7.60
CA ALA A 114 7.00 -6.11 -8.43
C ALA A 114 8.41 -5.90 -8.99
N THR A 115 8.94 -4.68 -9.00
CA THR A 115 10.19 -4.33 -9.70
C THR A 115 11.22 -3.59 -8.85
N THR A 116 11.07 -3.58 -7.52
CA THR A 116 12.03 -2.88 -6.67
C THR A 116 13.42 -3.54 -6.75
N ASN A 117 14.46 -2.72 -6.74
CA ASN A 117 15.85 -3.16 -6.88
C ASN A 117 16.52 -3.53 -5.55
N SER A 118 15.85 -3.37 -4.43
CA SER A 118 16.41 -3.73 -3.13
C SER A 118 16.20 -5.21 -2.83
N ASP A 119 17.28 -5.97 -2.70
CA ASP A 119 17.22 -7.40 -2.41
C ASP A 119 16.57 -7.68 -1.05
N GLU A 120 16.88 -6.87 -0.03
CA GLU A 120 16.31 -7.01 1.29
C GLU A 120 14.80 -6.83 1.28
N ILE A 121 14.33 -5.80 0.56
CA ILE A 121 12.91 -5.53 0.42
C ILE A 121 12.23 -6.63 -0.39
N ASN A 122 12.88 -7.11 -1.46
CA ASN A 122 12.34 -8.19 -2.28
C ASN A 122 12.13 -9.47 -1.47
N GLU A 123 13.10 -9.82 -0.62
CA GLU A 123 12.97 -10.99 0.26
C GLU A 123 11.82 -10.83 1.24
N GLU A 124 11.70 -9.68 1.86
CA GLU A 124 10.63 -9.39 2.81
C GLU A 124 9.26 -9.43 2.13
N LEU A 125 9.16 -8.89 0.92
CA LEU A 125 7.92 -8.91 0.13
C LEU A 125 7.53 -10.34 -0.23
N LYS A 126 8.50 -11.18 -0.59
CA LYS A 126 8.24 -12.59 -0.88
C LYS A 126 7.71 -13.32 0.35
N LYS A 127 8.29 -13.08 1.51
CA LYS A 127 7.81 -13.68 2.78
C LYS A 127 6.39 -13.25 3.07
N ARG A 128 6.06 -11.97 2.88
CA ARG A 128 4.73 -11.44 3.14
C ARG A 128 3.70 -12.00 2.16
N SER A 129 4.06 -12.13 0.89
CA SER A 129 3.19 -12.72 -0.14
C SER A 129 2.89 -14.18 0.17
N SER A 130 3.90 -14.96 0.54
CA SER A 130 3.73 -16.37 0.91
C SER A 130 2.83 -16.51 2.13
N LYS A 131 3.00 -15.63 3.12
CA LYS A 131 2.21 -15.63 4.34
C LYS A 131 0.74 -15.32 4.04
N LYS A 132 0.46 -14.38 3.14
CA LYS A 132 -0.91 -14.05 2.73
C LYS A 132 -1.56 -15.20 1.97
N LEU A 133 -0.81 -15.84 1.07
CA LEU A 133 -1.31 -16.99 0.32
C LEU A 133 -1.67 -18.15 1.26
N SER A 134 -0.84 -18.42 2.27
CA SER A 134 -1.12 -19.48 3.22
C SER A 134 -2.30 -19.15 4.14
N SER A 135 -2.55 -17.88 4.43
CA SER A 135 -3.69 -17.47 5.25
C SER A 135 -5.01 -17.50 4.48
N CYS A 136 -4.97 -17.49 3.14
CA CYS A 136 -6.15 -17.59 2.30
C CYS A 136 -6.58 -19.04 2.02
N SER A 137 -5.76 -19.99 2.39
CA SER A 137 -6.08 -21.42 2.26
C SER A 137 -6.73 -22.01 3.56
#